data_8943e349f06d3baf97e21b8274272ca2
#
_entry.id   8943e349f06d3baf97e21b8274272ca2
#
_cell.length_a   1.000
_cell.length_b   1.000
_cell.length_c   1.000
_cell.angle_alpha   90.00
_cell.angle_beta   90.00
_cell.angle_gamma   90.00
#
_symmetry.space_group_name_H-M   'P 1'
#
loop_
_entity.id
_entity.type
_entity.pdbx_description
1 polymer ?
#
loop_
_entity_poly.entity_id
_entity_poly.type
_entity_poly.pdbx_seq_one_letter_code
_entity_poly.pdbx_strand_id
1 'polypeptide(L)'
;MAKQHIEEKQQDINELMQVRRDKMQAFIDKGIEPFGRSYDVTHHAQELLDQFETLGEETVVRVAGRLMAVRGHGKASFTVVSDLSGKIQAYFRLDNLGEEKYGEFKLLDIGDIIGVEGTLFKTHRGEITIKVSDFSILAKSLRPLPEKFHGLKDVETRYRQRYLDLIVNPDVRQTFITRTKIIKSIRNYLDSRNFLEVETPVLSPIAGGANARPFITHHNALDIDMYLRIATELYLKRLVVGGFERVYEIGRIVKKDGASVVIKVLT
;
A
#
# COMPACT_ATOMS: atom_id res chain seq x y z
N MET A 1 4.47 -35.00 -12.31
CA MET A 1 5.06 -33.76 -12.84
C MET A 1 4.52 -32.49 -12.18
N ALA A 2 3.21 -32.16 -12.20
CA ALA A 2 2.69 -30.93 -11.58
C ALA A 2 2.87 -30.88 -10.05
N LYS A 3 2.61 -31.95 -9.31
CA LYS A 3 2.83 -32.02 -7.86
C LYS A 3 4.31 -31.87 -7.46
N GLN A 4 5.20 -32.53 -8.16
CA GLN A 4 6.65 -32.43 -7.92
C GLN A 4 7.15 -30.99 -8.15
N HIS A 5 6.70 -30.34 -9.21
CA HIS A 5 7.06 -28.95 -9.49
C HIS A 5 6.53 -27.94 -8.44
N ILE A 6 5.35 -28.23 -7.84
CA ILE A 6 4.80 -27.41 -6.75
C ILE A 6 5.60 -27.63 -5.46
N GLU A 7 5.99 -28.86 -5.16
CA GLU A 7 6.78 -29.20 -3.96
C GLU A 7 8.19 -28.62 -4.06
N GLU A 8 8.87 -28.72 -5.19
CA GLU A 8 10.18 -28.08 -5.45
C GLU A 8 10.11 -26.55 -5.27
N LYS A 9 9.11 -25.91 -5.88
CA LYS A 9 8.91 -24.47 -5.76
C LYS A 9 8.61 -24.01 -4.32
N GLN A 10 7.91 -24.84 -3.54
CA GLN A 10 7.65 -24.55 -2.12
C GLN A 10 8.91 -24.73 -1.27
N GLN A 11 9.77 -25.69 -1.58
CA GLN A 11 11.05 -25.90 -0.92
C GLN A 11 12.00 -24.73 -1.18
N ASP A 12 12.11 -24.27 -2.43
CA ASP A 12 12.91 -23.08 -2.80
C ASP A 12 12.46 -21.82 -2.06
N ILE A 13 11.14 -21.62 -1.91
CA ILE A 13 10.59 -20.48 -1.15
C ILE A 13 10.97 -20.57 0.33
N ASN A 14 10.91 -21.76 0.91
CA ASN A 14 11.23 -21.97 2.32
C ASN A 14 12.73 -21.71 2.59
N GLU A 15 13.62 -22.12 1.68
CA GLU A 15 15.06 -21.85 1.75
C GLU A 15 15.34 -20.34 1.65
N LEU A 16 14.72 -19.65 0.72
CA LEU A 16 14.84 -18.20 0.59
C LEU A 16 14.33 -17.46 1.84
N MET A 17 13.23 -17.94 2.44
CA MET A 17 12.74 -17.36 3.70
C MET A 17 13.72 -17.60 4.85
N GLN A 18 14.38 -18.76 4.91
CA GLN A 18 15.38 -19.03 5.94
C GLN A 18 16.59 -18.09 5.78
N VAL A 19 17.14 -17.94 4.58
CA VAL A 19 18.23 -16.99 4.30
C VAL A 19 17.87 -15.57 4.75
N ARG A 20 16.63 -15.13 4.53
CA ARG A 20 16.18 -13.80 4.97
C ARG A 20 16.05 -13.66 6.48
N ARG A 21 15.66 -14.75 7.18
CA ARG A 21 15.66 -14.80 8.65
C ARG A 21 17.09 -14.73 9.21
N ASP A 22 18.01 -15.43 8.59
CA ASP A 22 19.42 -15.41 8.99
C ASP A 22 20.02 -14.01 8.82
N LYS A 23 19.73 -13.34 7.71
CA LYS A 23 20.09 -11.93 7.48
C LYS A 23 19.42 -10.98 8.48
N MET A 24 18.16 -11.22 8.84
CA MET A 24 17.48 -10.47 9.89
C MET A 24 18.20 -10.64 11.23
N GLN A 25 18.56 -11.89 11.59
CA GLN A 25 19.29 -12.17 12.81
C GLN A 25 20.65 -11.46 12.80
N ALA A 26 21.35 -11.43 11.66
CA ALA A 26 22.61 -10.72 11.52
C ALA A 26 22.49 -9.20 11.75
N PHE A 27 21.34 -8.56 11.45
CA PHE A 27 21.07 -7.19 11.87
C PHE A 27 20.90 -7.08 13.39
N ILE A 28 20.14 -7.98 14.01
CA ILE A 28 19.91 -8.01 15.47
C ILE A 28 21.23 -8.21 16.22
N ASP A 29 22.07 -9.12 15.76
CA ASP A 29 23.39 -9.40 16.36
C ASP A 29 24.34 -8.19 16.31
N LYS A 30 24.12 -7.28 15.37
CA LYS A 30 24.81 -5.98 15.26
C LYS A 30 24.12 -4.87 16.09
N GLY A 31 23.07 -5.18 16.85
CA GLY A 31 22.29 -4.20 17.62
C GLY A 31 21.39 -3.32 16.77
N ILE A 32 21.12 -3.72 15.51
CA ILE A 32 20.24 -2.99 14.59
C ILE A 32 18.85 -3.60 14.64
N GLU A 33 17.86 -2.84 15.10
CA GLU A 33 16.46 -3.26 15.08
C GLU A 33 15.93 -3.30 13.63
N PRO A 34 15.51 -4.47 13.11
CA PRO A 34 15.10 -4.61 11.72
C PRO A 34 13.66 -4.23 11.45
N PHE A 35 12.90 -3.72 12.44
CA PHE A 35 11.50 -3.34 12.31
C PHE A 35 11.17 -2.08 13.12
N GLY A 36 10.15 -1.33 12.68
CA GLY A 36 9.46 -0.34 13.50
C GLY A 36 10.22 0.95 13.80
N ARG A 37 11.25 1.31 13.04
CA ARG A 37 11.93 2.60 13.18
C ARG A 37 11.18 3.70 12.45
N SER A 38 11.08 4.88 13.07
CA SER A 38 10.73 6.10 12.36
C SER A 38 11.92 6.57 11.51
N TYR A 39 11.61 7.26 10.42
CA TYR A 39 12.62 7.84 9.55
C TYR A 39 12.12 9.19 9.03
N ASP A 40 12.92 10.22 9.21
CA ASP A 40 12.58 11.58 8.83
C ASP A 40 12.83 11.76 7.33
N VAL A 41 11.77 11.63 6.55
CA VAL A 41 11.78 11.83 5.10
C VAL A 41 11.76 13.32 4.79
N THR A 42 12.69 13.79 3.97
CA THR A 42 12.71 15.19 3.50
C THR A 42 11.99 15.37 2.15
N HIS A 43 12.07 14.37 1.28
CA HIS A 43 11.52 14.42 -0.07
C HIS A 43 10.95 13.06 -0.48
N HIS A 44 9.98 13.08 -1.40
CA HIS A 44 9.47 11.88 -2.04
C HIS A 44 10.15 11.62 -3.39
N ALA A 45 10.13 10.37 -3.85
CA ALA A 45 10.85 9.94 -5.05
C ALA A 45 10.50 10.77 -6.30
N GLN A 46 9.21 11.01 -6.56
CA GLN A 46 8.78 11.80 -7.73
C GLN A 46 9.16 13.27 -7.61
N GLU A 47 9.09 13.83 -6.41
CA GLU A 47 9.47 15.21 -6.14
C GLU A 47 10.94 15.47 -6.47
N LEU A 48 11.83 14.55 -6.13
CA LEU A 48 13.26 14.65 -6.47
C LEU A 48 13.50 14.59 -7.99
N LEU A 49 12.70 13.81 -8.71
CA LEU A 49 12.80 13.75 -10.18
C LEU A 49 12.32 15.04 -10.82
N ASP A 50 11.23 15.61 -10.31
CA ASP A 50 10.61 16.82 -10.88
C ASP A 50 11.41 18.09 -10.55
N GLN A 51 12.07 18.13 -9.38
CA GLN A 51 12.74 19.30 -8.84
C GLN A 51 14.28 19.24 -8.91
N PHE A 52 14.85 18.23 -9.58
CA PHE A 52 16.29 18.00 -9.63
C PHE A 52 17.09 19.25 -10.03
N GLU A 53 16.66 19.96 -11.10
CA GLU A 53 17.33 21.16 -11.61
C GLU A 53 17.28 22.32 -10.60
N THR A 54 16.27 22.36 -9.73
CA THR A 54 16.11 23.37 -8.69
C THR A 54 16.89 23.05 -7.41
N LEU A 55 16.86 21.75 -7.01
CA LEU A 55 17.54 21.28 -5.81
C LEU A 55 19.06 21.26 -5.98
N GLY A 56 19.54 20.90 -7.17
CA GLY A 56 20.96 20.74 -7.47
C GLY A 56 21.58 19.47 -6.88
N GLU A 57 22.81 19.18 -7.30
CA GLU A 57 23.49 17.91 -7.00
C GLU A 57 24.01 17.80 -5.55
N GLU A 58 24.23 18.91 -4.86
CA GLU A 58 24.79 18.91 -3.50
C GLU A 58 23.73 18.84 -2.40
N THR A 59 22.46 18.89 -2.75
CA THR A 59 21.37 18.87 -1.78
C THR A 59 21.32 17.49 -1.12
N VAL A 60 21.42 17.47 0.21
CA VAL A 60 21.25 16.24 1.01
C VAL A 60 19.75 15.94 1.13
N VAL A 61 19.37 14.74 0.69
CA VAL A 61 18.00 14.28 0.68
C VAL A 61 17.85 13.00 1.49
N ARG A 62 16.68 12.83 2.10
CA ARG A 62 16.29 11.59 2.80
C ARG A 62 15.01 11.06 2.21
N VAL A 63 15.06 9.83 1.73
CA VAL A 63 13.91 9.13 1.11
C VAL A 63 13.71 7.79 1.80
N ALA A 64 12.47 7.42 2.08
CA ALA A 64 12.14 6.09 2.56
C ALA A 64 11.23 5.37 1.57
N GLY A 65 11.49 4.08 1.34
CA GLY A 65 10.70 3.30 0.40
C GLY A 65 11.08 1.83 0.37
N ARG A 66 10.37 1.09 -0.46
CA ARG A 66 10.63 -0.32 -0.69
C ARG A 66 11.75 -0.54 -1.69
N LEU A 67 12.71 -1.38 -1.32
CA LEU A 67 13.79 -1.83 -2.20
C LEU A 67 13.22 -2.78 -3.26
N MET A 68 13.17 -2.32 -4.51
CA MET A 68 12.53 -3.04 -5.62
C MET A 68 13.52 -3.72 -6.57
N ALA A 69 14.76 -3.29 -6.58
CA ALA A 69 15.82 -3.88 -7.38
C ALA A 69 17.17 -3.60 -6.75
N VAL A 70 18.09 -4.56 -6.93
CA VAL A 70 19.50 -4.41 -6.64
C VAL A 70 20.27 -4.90 -7.88
N ARG A 71 21.16 -4.08 -8.42
CA ARG A 71 21.98 -4.38 -9.59
C ARG A 71 23.39 -3.92 -9.30
N GLY A 72 24.36 -4.81 -9.37
CA GLY A 72 25.75 -4.49 -9.18
C GLY A 72 26.52 -5.68 -8.64
N HIS A 73 27.82 -5.58 -8.70
CA HIS A 73 28.75 -6.56 -8.17
C HIS A 73 29.93 -5.86 -7.50
N GLY A 74 30.51 -6.52 -6.49
CA GLY A 74 31.71 -6.04 -5.85
C GLY A 74 31.48 -4.83 -4.96
N LYS A 75 32.10 -3.70 -5.28
CA LYS A 75 32.19 -2.51 -4.42
C LYS A 75 31.12 -1.44 -4.70
N ALA A 76 30.22 -1.66 -5.66
CA ALA A 76 29.22 -0.69 -6.04
C ALA A 76 27.93 -1.37 -6.53
N SER A 77 26.78 -0.80 -6.16
CA SER A 77 25.46 -1.31 -6.53
C SER A 77 24.47 -0.17 -6.78
N PHE A 78 23.70 -0.30 -7.85
CA PHE A 78 22.52 0.51 -8.09
C PHE A 78 21.29 -0.21 -7.57
N THR A 79 20.45 0.51 -6.86
CA THR A 79 19.20 0.00 -6.33
C THR A 79 18.04 0.86 -6.80
N VAL A 80 16.83 0.35 -6.71
CA VAL A 80 15.60 1.12 -6.95
C VAL A 80 14.80 1.13 -5.66
N VAL A 81 14.59 2.31 -5.13
CA VAL A 81 13.73 2.57 -3.97
C VAL A 81 12.39 3.11 -4.49
N SER A 82 11.28 2.53 -4.04
CA SER A 82 9.92 2.91 -4.45
C SER A 82 9.10 3.34 -3.25
N ASP A 83 8.54 4.54 -3.31
CA ASP A 83 7.54 5.04 -2.38
C ASP A 83 6.14 5.12 -3.01
N LEU A 84 5.23 5.89 -2.43
CA LEU A 84 3.89 6.10 -2.98
C LEU A 84 3.92 6.98 -4.24
N SER A 85 4.84 7.94 -4.31
CA SER A 85 4.92 8.92 -5.38
C SER A 85 5.56 8.37 -6.65
N GLY A 86 6.58 7.50 -6.49
CA GLY A 86 7.33 7.00 -7.63
C GLY A 86 8.48 6.06 -7.27
N LYS A 87 9.51 6.07 -8.11
CA LYS A 87 10.72 5.28 -7.95
C LYS A 87 11.93 6.17 -8.18
N ILE A 88 12.95 6.01 -7.34
CA ILE A 88 14.23 6.68 -7.51
C ILE A 88 15.36 5.67 -7.46
N GLN A 89 16.39 5.91 -8.25
CA GLN A 89 17.61 5.12 -8.19
C GLN A 89 18.46 5.58 -7.01
N ALA A 90 19.11 4.65 -6.32
CA ALA A 90 20.08 4.94 -5.28
C ALA A 90 21.36 4.14 -5.53
N TYR A 91 22.50 4.81 -5.37
CA TYR A 91 23.83 4.29 -5.65
C TYR A 91 24.58 4.06 -4.35
N PHE A 92 24.80 2.79 -4.03
CA PHE A 92 25.55 2.33 -2.86
C PHE A 92 26.98 2.01 -3.28
N ARG A 93 27.96 2.63 -2.67
CA ARG A 93 29.38 2.42 -2.95
C ARG A 93 30.15 2.21 -1.67
N LEU A 94 31.06 1.20 -1.68
CA LEU A 94 31.88 0.87 -0.53
C LEU A 94 32.70 2.07 -0.03
N ASP A 95 33.30 2.83 -0.96
CA ASP A 95 34.14 3.99 -0.63
C ASP A 95 33.35 5.12 0.06
N ASN A 96 32.01 5.21 -0.17
CA ASN A 96 31.18 6.23 0.46
C ASN A 96 30.63 5.78 1.81
N LEU A 97 30.33 4.48 1.95
CA LEU A 97 29.65 3.93 3.13
C LEU A 97 30.64 3.35 4.16
N GLY A 98 31.85 2.96 3.72
CA GLY A 98 32.77 2.18 4.52
C GLY A 98 32.43 0.69 4.56
N GLU A 99 33.37 -0.13 5.03
CA GLU A 99 33.23 -1.59 5.00
C GLU A 99 32.08 -2.11 5.85
N GLU A 100 31.89 -1.55 7.02
CA GLU A 100 30.86 -1.98 7.96
C GLU A 100 29.45 -1.74 7.39
N LYS A 101 29.16 -0.50 6.99
CA LYS A 101 27.86 -0.11 6.46
C LYS A 101 27.58 -0.78 5.11
N TYR A 102 28.59 -0.94 4.26
CA TYR A 102 28.44 -1.70 3.03
C TYR A 102 28.21 -3.20 3.28
N GLY A 103 28.74 -3.75 4.38
CA GLY A 103 28.42 -5.08 4.87
C GLY A 103 26.96 -5.23 5.27
N GLU A 104 26.38 -4.22 5.94
CA GLU A 104 24.94 -4.17 6.26
C GLU A 104 24.08 -4.09 4.99
N PHE A 105 24.51 -3.32 3.98
CA PHE A 105 23.82 -3.26 2.69
C PHE A 105 23.67 -4.64 2.03
N LYS A 106 24.68 -5.53 2.17
CA LYS A 106 24.59 -6.89 1.63
C LYS A 106 23.56 -7.79 2.33
N LEU A 107 23.12 -7.41 3.53
CA LEU A 107 22.05 -8.11 4.26
C LEU A 107 20.66 -7.70 3.77
N LEU A 108 20.55 -6.62 2.98
CA LEU A 108 19.27 -6.20 2.42
C LEU A 108 18.79 -7.17 1.34
N ASP A 109 17.46 -7.29 1.24
CA ASP A 109 16.79 -8.07 0.20
C ASP A 109 15.73 -7.25 -0.53
N ILE A 110 15.41 -7.64 -1.75
CA ILE A 110 14.29 -7.05 -2.50
C ILE A 110 13.01 -7.27 -1.69
N GLY A 111 12.29 -6.17 -1.46
CA GLY A 111 11.09 -6.13 -0.62
C GLY A 111 11.30 -5.43 0.73
N ASP A 112 12.53 -5.28 1.21
CA ASP A 112 12.82 -4.53 2.44
C ASP A 112 12.34 -3.07 2.31
N ILE A 113 11.92 -2.48 3.42
CA ILE A 113 11.71 -1.04 3.52
C ILE A 113 12.99 -0.43 4.10
N ILE A 114 13.54 0.54 3.39
CA ILE A 114 14.77 1.23 3.77
C ILE A 114 14.60 2.73 3.72
N GLY A 115 15.32 3.44 4.58
CA GLY A 115 15.58 4.87 4.46
C GLY A 115 16.97 5.05 3.87
N VAL A 116 17.12 5.98 2.95
CA VAL A 116 18.41 6.34 2.33
C VAL A 116 18.64 7.83 2.47
N GLU A 117 19.86 8.20 2.83
CA GLU A 117 20.35 9.57 2.89
C GLU A 117 21.52 9.74 1.94
N GLY A 118 21.58 10.86 1.22
CA GLY A 118 22.66 11.14 0.31
C GLY A 118 22.41 12.37 -0.54
N THR A 119 23.30 12.62 -1.49
CA THR A 119 23.20 13.72 -2.44
C THR A 119 22.71 13.25 -3.80
N LEU A 120 22.11 14.15 -4.57
CA LEU A 120 21.63 13.84 -5.92
C LEU A 120 22.77 13.93 -6.93
N PHE A 121 22.70 13.11 -7.95
CA PHE A 121 23.54 13.26 -9.15
C PHE A 121 22.84 12.67 -10.38
N LYS A 122 23.28 13.07 -11.55
CA LYS A 122 22.81 12.53 -12.81
C LYS A 122 23.84 11.54 -13.35
N THR A 123 23.41 10.31 -13.60
CA THR A 123 24.28 9.28 -14.19
C THR A 123 24.63 9.61 -15.64
N HIS A 124 25.68 8.99 -16.22
CA HIS A 124 26.02 9.13 -17.65
C HIS A 124 24.86 8.77 -18.59
N ARG A 125 23.89 7.98 -18.14
CA ARG A 125 22.68 7.61 -18.89
C ARG A 125 21.53 8.58 -18.68
N GLY A 126 21.72 9.64 -17.88
CA GLY A 126 20.73 10.64 -17.60
C GLY A 126 19.75 10.31 -16.47
N GLU A 127 19.93 9.21 -15.72
CA GLU A 127 19.08 8.87 -14.59
C GLU A 127 19.46 9.67 -13.33
N ILE A 128 18.48 10.33 -12.72
CA ILE A 128 18.63 11.03 -11.44
C ILE A 128 18.75 9.98 -10.34
N THR A 129 19.81 10.07 -9.54
CA THR A 129 20.23 9.03 -8.61
C THR A 129 20.67 9.64 -7.29
N ILE A 130 20.33 9.01 -6.17
CA ILE A 130 20.83 9.36 -4.84
C ILE A 130 22.18 8.67 -4.67
N LYS A 131 23.25 9.43 -4.48
CA LYS A 131 24.57 8.95 -4.04
C LYS A 131 24.50 8.77 -2.53
N VAL A 132 24.32 7.52 -2.10
CA VAL A 132 24.04 7.19 -0.71
C VAL A 132 25.27 7.41 0.16
N SER A 133 25.11 8.22 1.21
CA SER A 133 26.06 8.45 2.29
C SER A 133 25.73 7.65 3.55
N ASP A 134 24.43 7.42 3.81
CA ASP A 134 23.94 6.55 4.88
C ASP A 134 22.59 5.91 4.52
N PHE A 135 22.25 4.82 5.21
CA PHE A 135 20.96 4.18 5.08
C PHE A 135 20.55 3.46 6.38
N SER A 136 19.27 3.21 6.52
CA SER A 136 18.71 2.44 7.63
C SER A 136 17.73 1.40 7.13
N ILE A 137 17.78 0.20 7.71
CA ILE A 137 16.69 -0.78 7.55
C ILE A 137 15.51 -0.32 8.42
N LEU A 138 14.31 -0.24 7.84
CA LEU A 138 13.08 0.16 8.53
C LEU A 138 12.14 -1.02 8.73
N ALA A 139 12.10 -1.94 7.77
CA ALA A 139 11.38 -3.20 7.90
C ALA A 139 11.96 -4.27 6.98
N LYS A 140 12.30 -5.42 7.56
CA LYS A 140 12.81 -6.59 6.83
C LYS A 140 11.66 -7.36 6.17
N SER A 141 11.82 -7.66 4.89
CA SER A 141 10.89 -8.51 4.14
C SER A 141 11.28 -9.97 4.25
N LEU A 142 10.60 -10.73 5.11
CA LEU A 142 10.92 -12.14 5.35
C LEU A 142 10.42 -13.09 4.24
N ARG A 143 9.44 -12.65 3.45
CA ARG A 143 8.93 -13.42 2.32
C ARG A 143 9.37 -12.78 1.01
N PRO A 144 9.85 -13.58 0.02
CA PRO A 144 10.16 -13.04 -1.30
C PRO A 144 8.90 -12.47 -1.96
N LEU A 145 9.07 -11.39 -2.72
CA LEU A 145 8.00 -10.87 -3.55
C LEU A 145 7.78 -11.83 -4.75
N PRO A 146 6.55 -11.89 -5.29
CA PRO A 146 6.28 -12.61 -6.52
C PRO A 146 7.18 -12.16 -7.67
N GLU A 147 7.47 -13.04 -8.61
CA GLU A 147 8.38 -12.78 -9.71
C GLU A 147 7.99 -11.53 -10.51
N LYS A 148 9.01 -10.71 -10.81
CA LYS A 148 8.86 -9.36 -11.36
C LYS A 148 8.36 -9.32 -12.80
N PHE A 149 8.66 -10.36 -13.61
CA PHE A 149 8.44 -10.34 -15.05
C PHE A 149 6.99 -10.55 -15.48
N HIS A 150 6.17 -11.18 -14.65
CA HIS A 150 4.78 -11.49 -14.99
C HIS A 150 3.77 -10.82 -14.07
N GLY A 151 4.22 -10.10 -13.03
CA GLY A 151 3.34 -9.59 -11.99
C GLY A 151 2.56 -10.71 -11.29
N LEU A 152 1.67 -10.34 -10.41
CA LEU A 152 0.73 -11.28 -9.81
C LEU A 152 -0.50 -11.36 -10.72
N LYS A 153 -0.61 -12.44 -11.55
CA LYS A 153 -1.70 -12.62 -12.52
C LYS A 153 -2.89 -13.39 -11.96
N ASP A 154 -2.64 -14.31 -11.03
CA ASP A 154 -3.70 -15.09 -10.41
C ASP A 154 -4.70 -14.21 -9.67
N VAL A 155 -5.96 -14.23 -10.12
CA VAL A 155 -7.01 -13.32 -9.63
C VAL A 155 -7.35 -13.61 -8.17
N GLU A 156 -7.39 -14.87 -7.77
CA GLU A 156 -7.70 -15.28 -6.40
C GLU A 156 -6.63 -14.77 -5.42
N THR A 157 -5.37 -14.98 -5.76
CA THR A 157 -4.23 -14.47 -4.97
C THR A 157 -4.23 -12.94 -4.90
N ARG A 158 -4.53 -12.24 -6.01
CA ARG A 158 -4.64 -10.78 -6.03
C ARG A 158 -5.72 -10.23 -5.09
N TYR A 159 -6.84 -10.92 -4.98
CA TYR A 159 -7.91 -10.53 -4.06
C TYR A 159 -7.61 -10.89 -2.62
N ARG A 160 -7.05 -12.07 -2.36
CA ARG A 160 -6.73 -12.54 -1.00
C ARG A 160 -5.49 -11.86 -0.42
N GLN A 161 -4.49 -11.58 -1.25
CA GLN A 161 -3.23 -10.95 -0.86
C GLN A 161 -3.10 -9.57 -1.54
N ARG A 162 -4.08 -8.71 -1.32
CA ARG A 162 -4.16 -7.38 -1.93
C ARG A 162 -2.88 -6.54 -1.73
N TYR A 163 -2.21 -6.71 -0.60
CA TYR A 163 -0.96 -6.02 -0.32
C TYR A 163 0.16 -6.41 -1.30
N LEU A 164 0.24 -7.67 -1.73
CA LEU A 164 1.19 -8.08 -2.77
C LEU A 164 0.82 -7.48 -4.12
N ASP A 165 -0.46 -7.52 -4.49
CA ASP A 165 -0.98 -6.93 -5.73
C ASP A 165 -0.62 -5.43 -5.81
N LEU A 166 -0.76 -4.68 -4.71
CA LEU A 166 -0.38 -3.27 -4.63
C LEU A 166 1.14 -3.02 -4.74
N ILE A 167 1.97 -3.98 -4.31
CA ILE A 167 3.44 -3.86 -4.40
C ILE A 167 3.91 -4.11 -5.84
N VAL A 168 3.38 -5.15 -6.49
CA VAL A 168 3.92 -5.64 -7.78
C VAL A 168 3.20 -5.10 -9.00
N ASN A 169 1.95 -4.64 -8.86
CA ASN A 169 1.11 -4.11 -9.94
C ASN A 169 0.81 -2.61 -9.72
N PRO A 170 1.59 -1.69 -10.28
CA PRO A 170 1.41 -0.24 -10.05
C PRO A 170 0.03 0.29 -10.47
N ASP A 171 -0.54 -0.25 -11.55
CA ASP A 171 -1.86 0.15 -12.05
C ASP A 171 -2.98 -0.08 -11.03
N VAL A 172 -2.86 -1.12 -10.20
CA VAL A 172 -3.81 -1.40 -9.13
C VAL A 172 -3.81 -0.28 -8.09
N ARG A 173 -2.62 0.22 -7.72
CA ARG A 173 -2.48 1.36 -6.81
C ARG A 173 -3.17 2.60 -7.38
N GLN A 174 -2.96 2.88 -8.67
CA GLN A 174 -3.60 4.01 -9.36
C GLN A 174 -5.13 3.88 -9.35
N THR A 175 -5.67 2.67 -9.51
CA THR A 175 -7.11 2.41 -9.42
C THR A 175 -7.68 2.83 -8.06
N PHE A 176 -7.01 2.48 -6.94
CA PHE A 176 -7.44 2.88 -5.60
C PHE A 176 -7.37 4.39 -5.39
N ILE A 177 -6.29 5.03 -5.87
CA ILE A 177 -6.15 6.49 -5.80
C ILE A 177 -7.26 7.18 -6.59
N THR A 178 -7.53 6.72 -7.82
CA THR A 178 -8.60 7.25 -8.68
C THR A 178 -9.97 7.09 -8.03
N ARG A 179 -10.26 5.93 -7.46
CA ARG A 179 -11.50 5.69 -6.70
C ARG A 179 -11.68 6.70 -5.56
N THR A 180 -10.63 6.95 -4.80
CA THR A 180 -10.68 7.94 -3.71
C THR A 180 -10.95 9.36 -4.24
N LYS A 181 -10.31 9.74 -5.35
CA LYS A 181 -10.54 11.04 -6.00
C LYS A 181 -11.99 11.19 -6.50
N ILE A 182 -12.56 10.13 -7.08
CA ILE A 182 -13.96 10.13 -7.54
C ILE A 182 -14.91 10.35 -6.36
N ILE A 183 -14.75 9.58 -5.27
CA ILE A 183 -15.61 9.73 -4.08
C ILE A 183 -15.49 11.14 -3.49
N LYS A 184 -14.27 11.68 -3.40
CA LYS A 184 -14.04 13.05 -2.92
C LYS A 184 -14.73 14.09 -3.82
N SER A 185 -14.67 13.91 -5.14
CA SER A 185 -15.33 14.81 -6.09
C SER A 185 -16.85 14.78 -5.92
N ILE A 186 -17.45 13.61 -5.70
CA ILE A 186 -18.89 13.47 -5.45
C ILE A 186 -19.29 14.17 -4.15
N ARG A 187 -18.52 14.00 -3.07
CA ARG A 187 -18.76 14.72 -1.81
C ARG A 187 -18.73 16.22 -2.01
N ASN A 188 -17.65 16.74 -2.58
CA ASN A 188 -17.51 18.18 -2.84
C ASN A 188 -18.67 18.73 -3.67
N TYR A 189 -19.16 17.96 -4.66
CA TYR A 189 -20.30 18.35 -5.48
C TYR A 189 -21.60 18.43 -4.67
N LEU A 190 -21.88 17.45 -3.82
CA LEU A 190 -23.09 17.42 -3.00
C LEU A 190 -23.03 18.49 -1.89
N ASP A 191 -21.90 18.61 -1.20
CA ASP A 191 -21.67 19.60 -0.16
C ASP A 191 -21.84 21.03 -0.70
N SER A 192 -21.33 21.32 -1.90
CA SER A 192 -21.49 22.64 -2.55
C SER A 192 -22.96 22.98 -2.90
N ARG A 193 -23.85 22.00 -2.83
CA ARG A 193 -25.31 22.14 -3.04
C ARG A 193 -26.13 22.04 -1.77
N ASN A 194 -25.46 22.15 -0.62
CA ASN A 194 -26.07 22.08 0.71
C ASN A 194 -26.76 20.74 1.00
N PHE A 195 -26.22 19.63 0.46
CA PHE A 195 -26.60 18.30 0.93
C PHE A 195 -25.81 17.97 2.19
N LEU A 196 -26.46 17.39 3.17
CA LEU A 196 -25.85 16.90 4.40
C LEU A 196 -25.47 15.43 4.23
N GLU A 197 -24.17 15.09 4.41
CA GLU A 197 -23.75 13.69 4.50
C GLU A 197 -24.18 13.11 5.85
N VAL A 198 -24.82 11.95 5.80
CA VAL A 198 -25.31 11.25 7.00
C VAL A 198 -24.90 9.78 6.95
N GLU A 199 -24.85 9.15 8.12
CA GLU A 199 -24.68 7.71 8.27
C GLU A 199 -25.93 7.12 8.92
N THR A 200 -26.44 6.05 8.33
CA THR A 200 -27.61 5.34 8.84
C THR A 200 -27.24 3.94 9.30
N PRO A 201 -28.03 3.30 10.19
CA PRO A 201 -27.71 2.01 10.75
C PRO A 201 -27.48 0.91 9.70
N VAL A 202 -26.42 0.12 9.88
CA VAL A 202 -26.11 -1.04 9.03
C VAL A 202 -27.01 -2.23 9.37
N LEU A 203 -27.37 -2.38 10.64
CA LEU A 203 -28.31 -3.38 11.12
C LEU A 203 -29.70 -2.74 11.29
N SER A 204 -30.73 -3.45 10.86
CA SER A 204 -32.12 -3.00 10.97
C SER A 204 -33.01 -4.16 11.46
N PRO A 205 -34.00 -3.89 12.34
CA PRO A 205 -34.96 -4.91 12.74
C PRO A 205 -35.95 -5.26 11.59
N ILE A 206 -35.97 -4.48 10.53
CA ILE A 206 -36.87 -4.68 9.38
C ILE A 206 -36.04 -4.61 8.10
N ALA A 207 -36.14 -5.64 7.26
CA ALA A 207 -35.61 -5.59 5.92
C ALA A 207 -36.51 -4.75 5.01
N GLY A 208 -35.96 -3.75 4.30
CA GLY A 208 -36.75 -2.91 3.43
C GLY A 208 -35.94 -1.91 2.61
N GLY A 209 -36.68 -1.14 1.77
CA GLY A 209 -36.05 -0.13 0.91
C GLY A 209 -35.51 -0.65 -0.43
N ALA A 210 -35.55 -1.96 -0.67
CA ALA A 210 -35.19 -2.60 -1.93
C ALA A 210 -35.81 -4.00 -2.04
N ASN A 211 -35.88 -4.52 -3.25
CA ASN A 211 -36.28 -5.91 -3.49
C ASN A 211 -35.02 -6.79 -3.58
N ALA A 212 -34.54 -7.28 -2.44
CA ALA A 212 -33.38 -8.16 -2.34
C ALA A 212 -33.44 -9.04 -1.10
N ARG A 213 -32.73 -10.16 -1.10
CA ARG A 213 -32.63 -11.05 0.06
C ARG A 213 -31.56 -10.51 1.03
N PRO A 214 -31.91 -10.16 2.29
CA PRO A 214 -30.96 -9.68 3.28
C PRO A 214 -30.16 -10.83 3.87
N PHE A 215 -28.98 -10.51 4.44
CA PHE A 215 -28.33 -11.36 5.44
C PHE A 215 -29.02 -11.14 6.78
N ILE A 216 -29.26 -12.23 7.49
CA ILE A 216 -29.90 -12.22 8.82
C ILE A 216 -28.79 -12.55 9.84
N THR A 217 -28.80 -11.83 10.95
CA THR A 217 -27.95 -12.09 12.10
C THR A 217 -28.77 -11.98 13.38
N HIS A 218 -28.33 -12.59 14.46
CA HIS A 218 -28.98 -12.51 15.76
C HIS A 218 -28.27 -11.49 16.67
N HIS A 219 -29.03 -10.59 17.30
CA HIS A 219 -28.52 -9.61 18.27
C HIS A 219 -28.63 -10.20 19.67
N ASN A 220 -27.56 -10.80 20.20
CA ASN A 220 -27.58 -11.56 21.45
C ASN A 220 -28.09 -10.77 22.66
N ALA A 221 -27.72 -9.47 22.78
CA ALA A 221 -28.11 -8.67 23.94
C ALA A 221 -29.61 -8.28 23.95
N LEU A 222 -30.25 -8.25 22.79
CA LEU A 222 -31.67 -7.91 22.66
C LEU A 222 -32.55 -9.13 22.37
N ASP A 223 -31.92 -10.30 22.11
CA ASP A 223 -32.58 -11.55 21.74
C ASP A 223 -33.54 -11.40 20.54
N ILE A 224 -33.09 -10.69 19.50
CA ILE A 224 -33.88 -10.43 18.29
C ILE A 224 -33.07 -10.70 17.02
N ASP A 225 -33.74 -11.11 15.95
CA ASP A 225 -33.14 -11.18 14.64
C ASP A 225 -33.05 -9.79 14.02
N MET A 226 -31.92 -9.51 13.40
CA MET A 226 -31.64 -8.27 12.67
C MET A 226 -31.15 -8.57 11.25
N TYR A 227 -31.33 -7.61 10.40
CA TYR A 227 -31.01 -7.70 8.98
C TYR A 227 -29.89 -6.73 8.62
N LEU A 228 -28.88 -7.22 7.89
CA LEU A 228 -27.94 -6.32 7.23
C LEU A 228 -28.68 -5.53 6.15
N ARG A 229 -28.49 -4.23 6.12
CA ARG A 229 -29.24 -3.33 5.23
C ARG A 229 -29.03 -3.68 3.75
N ILE A 230 -30.11 -3.77 3.01
CA ILE A 230 -30.16 -3.93 1.56
C ILE A 230 -30.32 -2.61 0.82
N ALA A 231 -30.69 -1.54 1.54
CA ALA A 231 -30.81 -0.15 1.08
C ALA A 231 -30.72 0.82 2.25
N THR A 232 -30.37 2.07 1.99
CA THR A 232 -30.33 3.17 2.98
C THR A 232 -31.60 4.01 2.97
N GLU A 233 -32.51 3.76 2.04
CA GLU A 233 -33.64 4.61 1.68
C GLU A 233 -34.59 4.92 2.84
N LEU A 234 -34.99 3.92 3.63
CA LEU A 234 -35.98 4.11 4.69
C LEU A 234 -35.50 5.07 5.78
N TYR A 235 -34.23 4.96 6.16
CA TYR A 235 -33.66 5.85 7.17
C TYR A 235 -33.45 7.26 6.63
N LEU A 236 -33.01 7.42 5.38
CA LEU A 236 -32.88 8.73 4.75
C LEU A 236 -34.25 9.43 4.62
N LYS A 237 -35.30 8.71 4.27
CA LYS A 237 -36.67 9.25 4.25
C LYS A 237 -37.14 9.75 5.63
N ARG A 238 -36.77 9.04 6.71
CA ARG A 238 -37.09 9.49 8.08
C ARG A 238 -36.38 10.79 8.43
N LEU A 239 -35.14 10.99 7.95
CA LEU A 239 -34.39 12.23 8.16
C LEU A 239 -35.04 13.40 7.39
N VAL A 240 -35.50 13.15 6.16
CA VAL A 240 -36.25 14.16 5.40
C VAL A 240 -37.57 14.53 6.10
N VAL A 241 -38.33 13.55 6.60
CA VAL A 241 -39.52 13.80 7.41
C VAL A 241 -39.18 14.57 8.70
N GLY A 242 -37.98 14.32 9.28
CA GLY A 242 -37.48 15.03 10.46
C GLY A 242 -37.00 16.45 10.19
N GLY A 243 -37.08 16.94 8.95
CA GLY A 243 -36.78 18.32 8.58
C GLY A 243 -35.44 18.55 7.84
N PHE A 244 -34.66 17.52 7.53
CA PHE A 244 -33.51 17.68 6.65
C PHE A 244 -33.97 17.73 5.19
N GLU A 245 -33.86 18.88 4.55
CA GLU A 245 -34.33 19.05 3.17
C GLU A 245 -33.51 18.29 2.13
N ARG A 246 -32.18 18.10 2.38
CA ARG A 246 -31.24 17.48 1.44
C ARG A 246 -30.25 16.62 2.20
N VAL A 247 -30.29 15.32 1.97
CA VAL A 247 -29.41 14.36 2.61
C VAL A 247 -28.80 13.40 1.59
N TYR A 248 -27.59 12.94 1.85
CA TYR A 248 -26.99 11.85 1.10
C TYR A 248 -26.20 10.92 2.00
N GLU A 249 -26.03 9.71 1.55
CA GLU A 249 -25.18 8.70 2.19
C GLU A 249 -24.35 7.97 1.15
N ILE A 250 -23.04 7.82 1.42
CA ILE A 250 -22.14 6.94 0.69
C ILE A 250 -21.96 5.70 1.54
N GLY A 251 -22.87 4.74 1.38
CA GLY A 251 -22.97 3.57 2.25
C GLY A 251 -22.69 2.25 1.55
N ARG A 252 -22.34 1.24 2.35
CA ARG A 252 -22.30 -0.14 1.89
C ARG A 252 -23.64 -0.79 2.11
N ILE A 253 -24.15 -1.48 1.09
CA ILE A 253 -25.32 -2.34 1.16
C ILE A 253 -24.87 -3.79 0.96
N VAL A 254 -25.54 -4.72 1.62
CA VAL A 254 -25.18 -6.13 1.63
C VAL A 254 -26.40 -6.96 1.24
N LYS A 255 -26.26 -7.72 0.16
CA LYS A 255 -27.31 -8.62 -0.36
C LYS A 255 -26.72 -10.02 -0.48
N LYS A 256 -27.55 -11.07 -0.38
CA LYS A 256 -27.08 -12.45 -0.59
C LYS A 256 -26.42 -12.64 -1.96
N ASP A 257 -26.84 -11.86 -2.96
CA ASP A 257 -26.31 -11.90 -4.32
C ASP A 257 -25.06 -11.02 -4.54
N GLY A 258 -24.49 -10.47 -3.48
CA GLY A 258 -23.29 -9.62 -3.49
C GLY A 258 -23.36 -8.41 -2.59
N ALA A 259 -22.24 -7.70 -2.46
CA ALA A 259 -22.16 -6.43 -1.74
C ALA A 259 -21.79 -5.30 -2.70
N SER A 260 -22.38 -4.12 -2.50
CA SER A 260 -22.07 -2.94 -3.31
C SER A 260 -21.92 -1.69 -2.44
N VAL A 261 -21.16 -0.70 -2.94
CA VAL A 261 -21.16 0.66 -2.42
C VAL A 261 -22.17 1.44 -3.21
N VAL A 262 -23.09 2.09 -2.52
CA VAL A 262 -24.18 2.87 -3.12
C VAL A 262 -24.08 4.31 -2.64
N ILE A 263 -24.32 5.23 -3.55
CA ILE A 263 -24.55 6.63 -3.26
C ILE A 263 -26.06 6.87 -3.40
N LYS A 264 -26.72 7.17 -2.29
CA LYS A 264 -28.13 7.51 -2.26
C LYS A 264 -28.29 8.97 -1.89
N VAL A 265 -29.03 9.70 -2.70
CA VAL A 265 -29.35 11.12 -2.52
C VAL A 265 -30.85 11.24 -2.41
N LEU A 266 -31.35 12.01 -1.45
CA LEU A 266 -32.74 12.35 -1.29
C LEU A 266 -32.89 13.87 -1.04
N THR A 267 -33.93 14.44 -1.63
CA THR A 267 -34.39 15.81 -1.46
C THR A 267 -35.84 15.82 -1.12
#